data_fb17215a024a31fd02bb7f8b95d4e827
#
_entry.id   fb17215a024a31fd02bb7f8b95d4e827
#
_cell.length_a   1.000
_cell.length_b   1.000
_cell.length_c   1.000
_cell.angle_alpha   90.00
_cell.angle_beta   90.00
_cell.angle_gamma   90.00
#
_symmetry.space_group_name_H-M   'P 1'
#
loop_
_entity.id
_entity.type
_entity.pdbx_description
1 polymer ?
#
loop_
_entity_poly.entity_id
_entity_poly.type
_entity_poly.pdbx_seq_one_letter_code
_entity_poly.pdbx_strand_id
1 'polypeptide(L)'
;MPVLDILVEGMGHINFAQEMIDRKGITDRVTLSGMTLMNWDVFLLPLPDAWVSALPAGKADQTRPGTFFRGTFKVEKPADTFIDMTGYRKGVVWVNGHNLGRYWDIGPQTRLYCPASWLKAGENRVIVFDLHQAQALSLKAVGAPDQ
;
A
#
# COMPACT_ATOMS: atom_id res chain seq x y z
N MET A 1 22.85 20.02 7.51
CA MET A 1 21.57 20.64 7.91
C MET A 1 20.57 19.52 8.18
N PRO A 2 19.74 19.63 9.22
CA PRO A 2 18.66 18.68 9.40
C PRO A 2 17.64 18.81 8.26
N VAL A 3 17.12 17.70 7.78
CA VAL A 3 16.09 17.61 6.73
C VAL A 3 14.82 17.11 7.38
N LEU A 4 13.68 17.68 7.01
CA LEU A 4 12.34 17.23 7.40
C LEU A 4 11.63 16.71 6.16
N ASP A 5 11.37 15.41 6.13
CA ASP A 5 10.56 14.76 5.11
C ASP A 5 9.15 14.49 5.66
N ILE A 6 8.13 14.81 4.89
CA ILE A 6 6.73 14.55 5.23
C ILE A 6 6.12 13.71 4.13
N LEU A 7 5.77 12.46 4.47
CA LEU A 7 5.01 11.61 3.57
C LEU A 7 3.51 11.86 3.76
N VAL A 8 2.84 12.24 2.68
CA VAL A 8 1.40 12.46 2.67
C VAL A 8 0.73 11.40 1.82
N GLU A 9 -0.21 10.67 2.41
CA GLU A 9 -1.02 9.69 1.72
C GLU A 9 -2.44 10.18 1.53
N GLY A 10 -2.89 10.27 0.27
CA GLY A 10 -4.29 10.53 -0.05
C GLY A 10 -5.14 9.27 0.07
N MET A 11 -6.00 9.16 1.08
CA MET A 11 -6.88 8.00 1.31
C MET A 11 -8.22 8.08 0.58
N GLY A 12 -8.31 8.95 -0.39
CA GLY A 12 -9.55 9.19 -1.10
C GLY A 12 -10.27 10.43 -0.59
N HIS A 13 -11.46 10.66 -1.10
CA HIS A 13 -12.19 11.89 -0.98
C HIS A 13 -13.68 11.57 -0.93
N ILE A 14 -14.44 12.33 -0.15
CA ILE A 14 -15.89 12.22 -0.14
C ILE A 14 -16.42 12.60 -1.52
N ASN A 15 -17.27 11.79 -2.10
CA ASN A 15 -17.74 11.95 -3.49
C ASN A 15 -19.21 12.31 -3.60
N PHE A 16 -19.85 12.73 -2.51
CA PHE A 16 -21.28 13.00 -2.49
C PHE A 16 -21.64 14.21 -1.62
N ALA A 17 -22.64 14.96 -2.04
CA ALA A 17 -23.27 16.10 -1.36
C ALA A 17 -22.30 17.28 -1.05
N GLN A 18 -22.61 18.04 -0.02
CA GLN A 18 -21.84 19.22 0.38
C GLN A 18 -20.46 18.86 0.94
N GLU A 19 -20.29 17.63 1.43
CA GLU A 19 -19.06 17.10 1.97
C GLU A 19 -17.95 16.88 0.91
N MET A 20 -18.29 17.03 -0.37
CA MET A 20 -17.30 16.99 -1.48
C MET A 20 -16.24 18.09 -1.39
N ILE A 21 -16.47 19.14 -0.60
CA ILE A 21 -15.48 20.19 -0.32
C ILE A 21 -14.41 19.77 0.69
N ASP A 22 -14.53 18.57 1.28
CA ASP A 22 -13.58 18.05 2.25
C ASP A 22 -12.18 17.91 1.64
N ARG A 23 -11.23 18.69 2.15
CA ARG A 23 -9.84 18.69 1.71
C ARG A 23 -9.02 17.70 2.51
N LYS A 24 -8.16 16.98 1.83
CA LYS A 24 -7.24 15.99 2.41
C LYS A 24 -5.78 16.43 2.25
N GLY A 25 -4.91 15.86 3.06
CA GLY A 25 -3.49 16.16 3.06
C GLY A 25 -3.14 17.39 3.88
N ILE A 26 -2.13 18.14 3.46
CA ILE A 26 -1.74 19.40 4.09
C ILE A 26 -2.67 20.49 3.55
N THR A 27 -3.65 20.88 4.35
CA THR A 27 -4.74 21.77 3.90
C THR A 27 -4.48 23.25 4.19
N ASP A 28 -3.48 23.59 4.98
CA ASP A 28 -3.07 24.97 5.30
C ASP A 28 -1.53 25.06 5.24
N ARG A 29 -0.85 24.83 6.34
CA ARG A 29 0.60 25.06 6.45
C ARG A 29 1.25 24.05 7.41
N VAL A 30 2.55 23.90 7.27
CA VAL A 30 3.38 23.18 8.24
C VAL A 30 4.14 24.19 9.08
N THR A 31 4.11 24.02 10.38
CA THR A 31 4.85 24.90 11.32
C THR A 31 5.80 24.08 12.19
N LEU A 32 6.93 24.66 12.50
CA LEU A 32 7.88 24.13 13.48
C LEU A 32 8.22 25.23 14.47
N SER A 33 8.00 24.99 15.76
CA SER A 33 8.22 25.96 16.84
C SER A 33 7.57 27.32 16.56
N GLY A 34 6.35 27.33 15.99
CA GLY A 34 5.59 28.54 15.67
C GLY A 34 5.95 29.22 14.36
N MET A 35 7.03 28.81 13.69
CA MET A 35 7.41 29.35 12.38
C MET A 35 6.83 28.49 11.25
N THR A 36 6.25 29.15 10.23
CA THR A 36 5.82 28.47 9.01
C THR A 36 7.02 28.05 8.20
N LEU A 37 7.08 26.77 7.86
CA LEU A 37 8.09 26.23 6.97
C LEU A 37 7.71 26.53 5.52
N MET A 38 8.71 26.95 4.74
CA MET A 38 8.54 27.35 3.33
C MET A 38 9.61 26.65 2.47
N ASN A 39 9.53 26.85 1.15
CA ASN A 39 10.47 26.32 0.15
C ASN A 39 10.53 24.79 0.17
N TRP A 40 9.37 24.16 0.07
CA TRP A 40 9.24 22.72 0.00
C TRP A 40 9.59 22.19 -1.38
N ASP A 41 10.39 21.15 -1.42
CA ASP A 41 10.50 20.27 -2.58
C ASP A 41 9.36 19.25 -2.52
N VAL A 42 8.52 19.19 -3.56
CA VAL A 42 7.37 18.30 -3.60
C VAL A 42 7.59 17.18 -4.63
N PHE A 43 7.51 15.95 -4.16
CA PHE A 43 7.65 14.76 -5.00
C PHE A 43 6.32 14.02 -5.08
N LEU A 44 5.83 13.81 -6.30
CA LEU A 44 4.71 12.91 -6.53
C LEU A 44 5.23 11.48 -6.57
N LEU A 45 4.60 10.60 -5.81
CA LEU A 45 4.99 9.20 -5.68
C LEU A 45 3.91 8.27 -6.27
N PRO A 46 3.68 8.29 -7.59
CA PRO A 46 2.80 7.32 -8.22
C PRO A 46 3.40 5.93 -8.07
N LEU A 47 2.54 4.92 -7.96
CA LEU A 47 2.93 3.51 -7.86
C LEU A 47 2.42 2.74 -9.09
N PRO A 48 2.91 3.03 -10.32
CA PRO A 48 2.46 2.31 -11.50
C PRO A 48 2.88 0.84 -11.40
N ASP A 49 2.01 -0.06 -11.80
CA ASP A 49 2.22 -1.53 -11.71
C ASP A 49 3.54 -1.98 -12.35
N ALA A 50 3.89 -1.39 -13.49
CA ALA A 50 5.14 -1.69 -14.19
C ALA A 50 6.37 -1.31 -13.36
N TRP A 51 6.36 -0.14 -12.71
CA TRP A 51 7.46 0.31 -11.87
C TRP A 51 7.58 -0.56 -10.61
N VAL A 52 6.47 -0.84 -9.92
CA VAL A 52 6.45 -1.71 -8.74
C VAL A 52 6.98 -3.11 -9.10
N SER A 53 6.58 -3.63 -10.25
CA SER A 53 7.01 -4.95 -10.72
C SER A 53 8.51 -5.02 -11.03
N ALA A 54 9.13 -3.90 -11.40
CA ALA A 54 10.54 -3.78 -11.76
C ALA A 54 11.45 -3.42 -10.57
N LEU A 55 10.90 -3.18 -9.38
CA LEU A 55 11.70 -2.84 -8.20
C LEU A 55 12.82 -3.87 -7.98
N PRO A 56 14.06 -3.43 -7.73
CA PRO A 56 15.16 -4.35 -7.46
C PRO A 56 14.97 -5.07 -6.12
N ALA A 57 15.54 -6.26 -6.01
CA ALA A 57 15.68 -6.90 -4.71
C ALA A 57 16.74 -6.15 -3.90
N GLY A 58 16.47 -5.93 -2.60
CA GLY A 58 17.38 -5.23 -1.71
C GLY A 58 17.02 -5.48 -0.25
N LYS A 59 17.82 -4.92 0.64
CA LYS A 59 17.50 -4.88 2.07
C LYS A 59 16.73 -3.60 2.36
N ALA A 60 15.64 -3.72 3.11
CA ALA A 60 14.91 -2.58 3.60
C ALA A 60 15.73 -1.80 4.62
N ASP A 61 15.68 -0.48 4.53
CA ASP A 61 16.16 0.41 5.59
C ASP A 61 15.06 0.51 6.66
N GLN A 62 15.21 -0.24 7.74
CA GLN A 62 14.24 -0.30 8.83
C GLN A 62 14.13 0.99 9.64
N THR A 63 14.94 1.99 9.35
CA THR A 63 14.87 3.30 10.02
C THR A 63 13.93 4.28 9.30
N ARG A 64 13.46 3.92 8.10
CA ARG A 64 12.60 4.77 7.27
C ARG A 64 11.22 4.16 7.08
N PRO A 65 10.16 4.96 7.08
CA PRO A 65 8.81 4.47 6.79
C PRO A 65 8.66 4.05 5.33
N GLY A 66 7.78 3.09 5.11
CA GLY A 66 7.44 2.58 3.79
C GLY A 66 8.44 1.54 3.27
N THR A 67 8.00 0.28 3.23
CA THR A 67 8.83 -0.83 2.76
C THR A 67 8.07 -1.68 1.76
N PHE A 68 8.77 -2.07 0.68
CA PHE A 68 8.27 -3.07 -0.27
C PHE A 68 8.77 -4.46 0.14
N PHE A 69 7.83 -5.35 0.37
CA PHE A 69 8.09 -6.78 0.59
C PHE A 69 7.74 -7.56 -0.67
N ARG A 70 8.57 -8.52 -1.03
CA ARG A 70 8.34 -9.39 -2.18
C ARG A 70 8.34 -10.84 -1.73
N GLY A 71 7.36 -11.58 -2.21
CA GLY A 71 7.24 -13.01 -1.98
C GLY A 71 6.67 -13.75 -3.18
N THR A 72 6.63 -15.06 -3.06
CA THR A 72 5.96 -15.94 -4.01
C THR A 72 5.08 -16.96 -3.28
N PHE A 73 4.05 -17.42 -3.98
CA PHE A 73 3.18 -18.49 -3.52
C PHE A 73 2.79 -19.38 -4.70
N LYS A 74 2.47 -20.64 -4.41
CA LYS A 74 2.09 -21.61 -5.44
C LYS A 74 0.58 -21.82 -5.43
N VAL A 75 0.01 -21.91 -6.64
CA VAL A 75 -1.40 -22.21 -6.89
C VAL A 75 -1.46 -23.43 -7.79
N GLU A 76 -2.17 -24.48 -7.39
CA GLU A 76 -2.37 -25.65 -8.25
C GLU A 76 -3.38 -25.35 -9.35
N LYS A 77 -4.55 -24.83 -8.96
CA LYS A 77 -5.63 -24.45 -9.87
C LYS A 77 -6.08 -23.02 -9.55
N PRO A 78 -5.94 -22.09 -10.50
CA PRO A 78 -6.42 -20.72 -10.31
C PRO A 78 -7.92 -20.68 -10.00
N ALA A 79 -8.29 -19.97 -8.95
CA ALA A 79 -9.65 -19.70 -8.54
C ALA A 79 -9.71 -18.32 -7.90
N ASP A 80 -10.89 -17.71 -7.89
CA ASP A 80 -11.11 -16.46 -7.17
C ASP A 80 -10.74 -16.64 -5.70
N THR A 81 -9.98 -15.70 -5.18
CA THR A 81 -9.46 -15.77 -3.83
C THR A 81 -9.35 -14.39 -3.19
N PHE A 82 -9.08 -14.36 -1.91
CA PHE A 82 -8.77 -13.13 -1.18
C PHE A 82 -7.39 -13.25 -0.55
N ILE A 83 -6.59 -12.20 -0.68
CA ILE A 83 -5.31 -12.07 0.00
C ILE A 83 -5.56 -11.45 1.37
N ASP A 84 -5.29 -12.22 2.40
CA ASP A 84 -5.44 -11.82 3.80
C ASP A 84 -4.21 -11.02 4.25
N MET A 85 -4.44 -9.74 4.56
CA MET A 85 -3.42 -8.78 4.98
C MET A 85 -3.28 -8.69 6.50
N THR A 86 -3.91 -9.59 7.25
CA THR A 86 -3.82 -9.61 8.72
C THR A 86 -2.36 -9.63 9.19
N GLY A 87 -2.03 -8.69 10.06
CA GLY A 87 -0.67 -8.49 10.57
C GLY A 87 0.12 -7.41 9.86
N TYR A 88 -0.20 -7.07 8.62
CA TYR A 88 0.27 -5.87 7.98
C TYR A 88 -0.52 -4.65 8.46
N ARG A 89 0.07 -3.46 8.36
CA ARG A 89 -0.51 -2.25 8.93
C ARG A 89 -1.35 -1.48 7.92
N LYS A 90 -0.71 -0.89 6.95
CA LYS A 90 -1.37 -0.02 5.97
C LYS A 90 -0.55 0.09 4.70
N GLY A 91 -1.18 -0.11 3.56
CA GLY A 91 -0.46 -0.02 2.30
C GLY A 91 -1.23 -0.50 1.10
N VAL A 92 -0.50 -1.08 0.16
CA VAL A 92 -1.01 -1.55 -1.13
C VAL A 92 -0.41 -2.91 -1.45
N VAL A 93 -1.16 -3.78 -2.11
CA VAL A 93 -0.68 -5.09 -2.53
C VAL A 93 -0.88 -5.34 -4.02
N TRP A 94 0.09 -6.01 -4.64
CA TRP A 94 0.06 -6.44 -6.03
C TRP A 94 0.25 -7.94 -6.13
N VAL A 95 -0.49 -8.57 -7.03
CA VAL A 95 -0.30 -9.97 -7.40
C VAL A 95 -0.05 -10.04 -8.91
N ASN A 96 1.06 -10.67 -9.31
CA ASN A 96 1.49 -10.81 -10.71
C ASN A 96 1.51 -9.49 -11.49
N GLY A 97 1.77 -8.37 -10.82
CA GLY A 97 1.81 -7.03 -11.43
C GLY A 97 0.47 -6.31 -11.46
N HIS A 98 -0.58 -6.89 -10.93
CA HIS A 98 -1.91 -6.26 -10.80
C HIS A 98 -2.11 -5.70 -9.41
N ASN A 99 -2.49 -4.45 -9.32
CA ASN A 99 -2.80 -3.77 -8.06
C ASN A 99 -4.16 -4.27 -7.53
N LEU A 100 -4.17 -4.92 -6.36
CA LEU A 100 -5.40 -5.37 -5.70
C LEU A 100 -6.09 -4.26 -4.92
N GLY A 101 -5.40 -3.17 -4.62
CA GLY A 101 -5.91 -2.09 -3.82
C GLY A 101 -5.17 -1.87 -2.52
N ARG A 102 -5.79 -1.07 -1.67
CA ARG A 102 -5.27 -0.69 -0.36
C ARG A 102 -5.83 -1.58 0.74
N TYR A 103 -5.02 -1.79 1.76
CA TYR A 103 -5.43 -2.38 3.02
C TYR A 103 -5.09 -1.46 4.19
N TRP A 104 -5.80 -1.64 5.29
CA TRP A 104 -5.55 -0.94 6.54
C TRP A 104 -5.97 -1.84 7.71
N ASP A 105 -5.14 -1.98 8.74
CA ASP A 105 -5.39 -2.85 9.90
C ASP A 105 -6.60 -2.41 10.75
N ILE A 106 -6.99 -1.14 10.66
CA ILE A 106 -8.22 -0.65 11.30
C ILE A 106 -9.49 -0.95 10.50
N GLY A 107 -9.36 -1.60 9.35
CA GLY A 107 -10.48 -1.93 8.49
C GLY A 107 -11.02 -0.75 7.66
N PRO A 108 -12.16 -0.92 7.04
CA PRO A 108 -12.98 -2.15 7.02
C PRO A 108 -12.40 -3.29 6.17
N GLN A 109 -11.38 -3.02 5.34
CA GLN A 109 -10.90 -3.97 4.35
C GLN A 109 -9.52 -4.51 4.72
N THR A 110 -9.49 -5.74 5.21
CA THR A 110 -8.27 -6.47 5.54
C THR A 110 -8.00 -7.62 4.58
N ARG A 111 -8.98 -8.00 3.75
CA ARG A 111 -8.87 -9.01 2.69
C ARG A 111 -9.15 -8.41 1.33
N LEU A 112 -8.23 -8.60 0.40
CA LEU A 112 -8.31 -8.02 -0.94
C LEU A 112 -8.61 -9.10 -1.96
N TYR A 113 -9.65 -8.88 -2.75
CA TYR A 113 -10.08 -9.79 -3.80
C TYR A 113 -9.01 -9.90 -4.90
N CYS A 114 -8.70 -11.13 -5.27
CA CYS A 114 -7.80 -11.46 -6.38
C CYS A 114 -8.53 -12.38 -7.37
N PRO A 115 -8.87 -11.89 -8.57
CA PRO A 115 -9.54 -12.69 -9.58
C PRO A 115 -8.69 -13.88 -10.04
N ALA A 116 -9.32 -15.00 -10.34
CA ALA A 116 -8.66 -16.17 -10.90
C ALA A 116 -7.83 -15.87 -12.16
N SER A 117 -8.30 -14.92 -12.98
CA SER A 117 -7.61 -14.49 -14.22
C SER A 117 -6.26 -13.81 -14.00
N TRP A 118 -5.97 -13.33 -12.80
CA TRP A 118 -4.68 -12.74 -12.42
C TRP A 118 -3.72 -13.76 -11.83
N LEU A 119 -4.21 -14.96 -11.55
CA LEU A 119 -3.42 -16.08 -11.04
C LEU A 119 -3.04 -17.03 -12.17
N LYS A 120 -1.94 -17.75 -11.99
CA LYS A 120 -1.51 -18.83 -12.87
C LYS A 120 -1.25 -20.10 -12.07
N ALA A 121 -1.40 -21.25 -12.70
CA ALA A 121 -0.94 -22.50 -12.12
C ALA A 121 0.59 -22.44 -11.92
N GLY A 122 1.07 -22.92 -10.79
CA GLY A 122 2.45 -22.79 -10.37
C GLY A 122 2.72 -21.54 -9.55
N GLU A 123 3.90 -20.95 -9.75
CA GLU A 123 4.38 -19.83 -8.93
C GLU A 123 3.73 -18.50 -9.33
N ASN A 124 3.22 -17.78 -8.33
CA ASN A 124 2.68 -16.44 -8.44
C ASN A 124 3.50 -15.50 -7.54
N ARG A 125 3.69 -14.27 -7.99
CA ARG A 125 4.44 -13.25 -7.26
C ARG A 125 3.50 -12.31 -6.53
N VAL A 126 3.84 -11.99 -5.29
CA VAL A 126 3.17 -10.96 -4.50
C VAL A 126 4.17 -9.86 -4.12
N ILE A 127 3.73 -8.61 -4.19
CA ILE A 127 4.46 -7.44 -3.68
C ILE A 127 3.54 -6.72 -2.72
N VAL A 128 4.03 -6.40 -1.55
CA VAL A 128 3.33 -5.62 -0.53
C VAL A 128 4.13 -4.36 -0.26
N PHE A 129 3.51 -3.21 -0.37
CA PHE A 129 4.03 -1.96 0.16
C PHE A 129 3.34 -1.68 1.48
N ASP A 130 4.10 -1.57 2.57
CA ASP A 130 3.58 -1.21 3.89
C ASP A 130 4.18 0.10 4.37
N LEU A 131 3.34 1.07 4.68
CA LEU A 131 3.72 2.42 5.10
C LEU A 131 4.33 2.48 6.50
N HIS A 132 4.01 1.51 7.36
CA HIS A 132 4.46 1.46 8.74
C HIS A 132 5.58 0.44 8.98
N GLN A 133 6.17 -0.08 7.90
CA GLN A 133 7.27 -1.05 7.98
C GLN A 133 6.97 -2.26 8.85
N ALA A 134 5.83 -2.89 8.66
CA ALA A 134 5.61 -4.22 9.21
C ALA A 134 6.77 -5.14 8.81
N GLN A 135 7.12 -6.08 9.65
CA GLN A 135 8.03 -7.14 9.25
C GLN A 135 7.38 -7.95 8.13
N ALA A 136 8.20 -8.54 7.25
CA ALA A 136 7.69 -9.46 6.24
C ALA A 136 6.95 -10.61 6.93
N LEU A 137 5.66 -10.71 6.68
CA LEU A 137 4.80 -11.75 7.24
C LEU A 137 4.33 -12.71 6.15
N SER A 138 3.99 -13.92 6.56
CA SER A 138 3.35 -14.88 5.66
C SER A 138 1.96 -14.40 5.29
N LEU A 139 1.69 -14.27 4.01
CA LEU A 139 0.36 -14.00 3.49
C LEU A 139 -0.42 -15.30 3.32
N LYS A 140 -1.73 -15.22 3.49
CA LYS A 140 -2.65 -16.33 3.27
C LYS A 140 -3.61 -15.96 2.15
N ALA A 141 -3.91 -16.93 1.29
CA ALA A 141 -5.03 -16.85 0.37
C ALA A 141 -6.22 -17.58 1.01
N VAL A 142 -7.38 -16.92 1.03
CA VAL A 142 -8.61 -17.45 1.66
C VAL A 142 -9.77 -17.36 0.68
N GLY A 143 -10.73 -18.26 0.85
CA GLY A 143 -11.86 -18.40 -0.08
C GLY A 143 -13.03 -17.44 0.18
N ALA A 144 -12.94 -16.56 1.19
CA ALA A 144 -14.03 -15.68 1.57
C ALA A 144 -13.52 -14.26 1.95
N PRO A 145 -14.34 -13.22 1.73
CA PRO A 145 -14.05 -11.87 2.19
C PRO A 145 -14.06 -11.79 3.73
N ASP A 146 -13.80 -10.60 4.25
CA ASP A 146 -14.00 -10.31 5.67
C ASP A 146 -15.49 -10.49 6.06
N GLN A 147 -15.73 -11.04 7.24
CA GLN A 147 -17.07 -11.17 7.83
C GLN A 147 -17.39 -9.96 8.67
#